data_043b4a146cca5aec84ebc4f3d403f9ec
#
_entry.id   043b4a146cca5aec84ebc4f3d403f9ec
#
_cell.length_a   1.000
_cell.length_b   1.000
_cell.length_c   1.000
_cell.angle_alpha   90.00
_cell.angle_beta   90.00
_cell.angle_gamma   90.00
#
_symmetry.space_group_name_H-M   'P 1'
#
loop_
_entity.id
_entity.type
_entity.pdbx_description
1 polymer ?
#
loop_
_entity_poly.entity_id
_entity_poly.type
_entity_poly.pdbx_seq_one_letter_code
_entity_poly.pdbx_strand_id
1 'polypeptide(L)'
;MRIINYILLGFLFLGALACQEDRHDVEGGGRIRLSLTDRVFTKALPDALTPELTGQFLVEMVRKEDHRMAFRGSCTDFNTKPQLFKVGEYAIQAFYGDNPVLAMDAPYYVSEEKTIVLEKGKEQEVTLHCTVGNALASFEFVNADKLEKVLKEYYIEVAVHGARVEWHPGSAENPYFRADSSVEFYLKGIWMENNLPYARKFAGIALAEAGKLYRYQLNFDISNMTGAILDIHVDSEVKNVTVNETLPPAWLPKPKITAEGFDEENLLVYPETADAATAIIRFAAVRPVQDVELTLNFSDPKLSVLNKTY
;
A
#
# COMPACT_ATOMS: atom_id res chain seq x y z
N MET A 1 41.50 -49.16 -44.05
CA MET A 1 40.10 -49.27 -43.59
C MET A 1 39.89 -50.05 -42.26
N ARG A 2 40.97 -50.38 -41.53
CA ARG A 2 40.88 -51.10 -40.24
C ARG A 2 41.16 -50.20 -38.99
N ILE A 3 41.70 -49.03 -39.16
CA ILE A 3 42.04 -48.09 -38.03
C ILE A 3 40.87 -47.26 -37.64
N ILE A 4 39.93 -46.98 -38.56
CA ILE A 4 38.74 -46.13 -38.27
C ILE A 4 37.75 -46.82 -37.31
N ASN A 5 37.67 -48.14 -37.36
CA ASN A 5 36.74 -48.90 -36.50
C ASN A 5 37.14 -48.95 -35.02
N TYR A 6 38.41 -48.79 -34.70
CA TYR A 6 38.86 -48.76 -33.29
C TYR A 6 38.70 -47.40 -32.62
N ILE A 7 38.74 -46.33 -33.41
CA ILE A 7 38.47 -44.98 -32.90
C ILE A 7 36.99 -44.80 -32.59
N LEU A 8 36.09 -45.38 -33.42
CA LEU A 8 34.64 -45.31 -33.18
C LEU A 8 34.20 -46.16 -31.97
N LEU A 9 34.90 -47.28 -31.67
CA LEU A 9 34.62 -48.10 -30.50
C LEU A 9 35.14 -47.49 -29.20
N GLY A 10 36.23 -46.71 -29.28
CA GLY A 10 36.77 -45.96 -28.13
C GLY A 10 35.90 -44.81 -27.69
N PHE A 11 35.20 -44.11 -28.60
CA PHE A 11 34.27 -43.03 -28.28
C PHE A 11 32.94 -43.51 -27.69
N LEU A 12 32.52 -44.75 -28.00
CA LEU A 12 31.30 -45.33 -27.43
C LEU A 12 31.47 -45.74 -25.94
N PHE A 13 32.70 -45.99 -25.48
CA PHE A 13 32.99 -46.35 -24.08
C PHE A 13 33.22 -45.15 -23.18
N LEU A 14 33.56 -43.99 -23.73
CA LEU A 14 33.74 -42.77 -22.97
C LEU A 14 32.42 -42.02 -22.68
N GLY A 15 31.34 -42.33 -23.40
CA GLY A 15 30.00 -41.74 -23.18
C GLY A 15 29.20 -42.42 -22.06
N ALA A 16 29.62 -43.56 -21.52
CA ALA A 16 28.87 -44.30 -20.50
C ALA A 16 29.33 -44.00 -19.06
N LEU A 17 30.31 -43.09 -18.86
CA LEU A 17 30.82 -42.76 -17.54
C LEU A 17 30.37 -41.35 -17.04
N ALA A 18 29.46 -40.70 -17.77
CA ALA A 18 29.05 -39.32 -17.48
C ALA A 18 27.63 -39.20 -16.88
N CYS A 19 27.12 -40.28 -16.28
CA CYS A 19 25.90 -40.21 -15.44
C CYS A 19 25.97 -41.24 -14.33
N GLN A 20 26.98 -41.18 -13.51
CA GLN A 20 26.81 -41.61 -12.13
C GLN A 20 26.22 -40.41 -11.38
N GLU A 21 24.88 -40.27 -11.42
CA GLU A 21 24.18 -39.72 -10.29
C GLU A 21 24.76 -40.43 -9.06
N ASP A 22 25.42 -39.66 -8.19
CA ASP A 22 25.78 -40.14 -6.85
C ASP A 22 24.48 -40.54 -6.11
N ARG A 23 23.98 -41.72 -6.40
CA ARG A 23 23.16 -42.48 -5.48
C ARG A 23 24.06 -42.88 -4.33
N HIS A 24 24.44 -41.87 -3.51
CA HIS A 24 24.97 -42.17 -2.19
C HIS A 24 23.88 -42.97 -1.48
N ASP A 25 24.18 -44.22 -1.22
CA ASP A 25 23.40 -45.10 -0.34
C ASP A 25 22.95 -44.34 0.90
N VAL A 26 21.66 -43.95 0.92
CA VAL A 26 21.03 -43.35 2.10
C VAL A 26 20.66 -44.50 3.05
N GLU A 27 21.59 -45.47 3.26
CA GLU A 27 21.50 -46.43 4.35
C GLU A 27 21.58 -45.61 5.65
N GLY A 28 20.41 -45.27 6.19
CA GLY A 28 20.27 -44.68 7.51
C GLY A 28 19.79 -43.23 7.55
N GLY A 29 19.02 -42.78 6.54
CA GLY A 29 18.37 -41.48 6.58
C GLY A 29 17.19 -41.38 7.56
N GLY A 30 16.78 -40.15 7.89
CA GLY A 30 15.56 -39.82 8.59
C GLY A 30 14.49 -39.23 7.65
N ARG A 31 13.25 -39.19 8.14
CA ARG A 31 12.11 -38.60 7.41
C ARG A 31 11.54 -37.41 8.18
N ILE A 32 10.95 -36.48 7.45
CA ILE A 32 10.25 -35.32 8.00
C ILE A 32 8.83 -35.34 7.47
N ARG A 33 7.87 -35.07 8.36
CA ARG A 33 6.51 -34.65 8.03
C ARG A 33 6.35 -33.21 8.41
N LEU A 34 6.03 -32.34 7.45
CA LEU A 34 5.92 -30.90 7.65
C LEU A 34 4.47 -30.47 7.73
N SER A 35 4.13 -29.69 8.73
CA SER A 35 2.87 -28.95 8.83
C SER A 35 3.14 -27.45 8.88
N LEU A 36 2.31 -26.68 8.18
CA LEU A 36 2.32 -25.23 8.22
C LEU A 36 1.07 -24.74 8.94
N THR A 37 1.25 -23.83 9.89
CA THR A 37 0.16 -23.19 10.61
C THR A 37 0.34 -21.69 10.58
N ASP A 38 -0.76 -20.96 10.58
CA ASP A 38 -0.71 -19.53 10.79
C ASP A 38 -0.52 -19.21 12.29
N ARG A 39 0.28 -18.22 12.56
CA ARG A 39 0.19 -17.48 13.81
C ARG A 39 -0.88 -16.42 13.56
N VAL A 40 -2.03 -16.55 14.20
CA VAL A 40 -3.13 -15.57 14.07
C VAL A 40 -2.62 -14.20 14.49
N PHE A 41 -2.33 -13.37 13.51
CA PHE A 41 -2.09 -11.94 13.70
C PHE A 41 -3.30 -11.20 13.16
N THR A 42 -4.00 -10.54 14.06
CA THR A 42 -5.04 -9.53 13.88
C THR A 42 -6.13 -9.78 12.82
N LYS A 43 -7.36 -9.45 13.15
CA LYS A 43 -8.59 -9.53 12.33
C LYS A 43 -8.56 -8.77 10.97
N ALA A 44 -7.40 -8.28 10.56
CA ALA A 44 -7.26 -7.36 9.42
C ALA A 44 -6.34 -7.87 8.31
N LEU A 45 -5.75 -9.04 8.46
CA LEU A 45 -4.92 -9.67 7.43
C LEU A 45 -5.77 -10.61 6.55
N PRO A 46 -5.32 -10.90 5.30
CA PRO A 46 -6.01 -11.81 4.41
C PRO A 46 -6.32 -13.15 5.07
N ASP A 47 -7.30 -13.83 4.54
CA ASP A 47 -7.90 -15.06 5.05
C ASP A 47 -6.89 -16.06 5.66
N ALA A 48 -7.34 -16.79 6.70
CA ALA A 48 -6.60 -17.87 7.32
C ALA A 48 -5.96 -18.79 6.27
N LEU A 49 -4.75 -19.27 6.54
CA LEU A 49 -4.05 -20.20 5.64
C LEU A 49 -4.90 -21.43 5.37
N THR A 50 -5.43 -21.55 4.16
CA THR A 50 -6.16 -22.76 3.74
C THR A 50 -5.20 -23.90 3.45
N PRO A 51 -5.64 -25.18 3.51
CA PRO A 51 -4.80 -26.32 3.11
C PRO A 51 -4.26 -26.20 1.68
N GLU A 52 -5.06 -25.64 0.76
CA GLU A 52 -4.67 -25.42 -0.63
C GLU A 52 -3.55 -24.38 -0.72
N LEU A 53 -3.63 -23.31 0.06
CA LEU A 53 -2.62 -22.27 0.09
C LEU A 53 -1.33 -22.78 0.75
N THR A 54 -1.42 -23.48 1.88
CA THR A 54 -0.25 -24.04 2.57
C THR A 54 0.51 -25.05 1.70
N GLY A 55 -0.21 -25.79 0.87
CA GLY A 55 0.41 -26.72 -0.10
C GLY A 55 1.32 -26.04 -1.13
N GLN A 56 1.07 -24.75 -1.43
CA GLN A 56 1.81 -23.97 -2.41
C GLN A 56 3.07 -23.29 -1.83
N PHE A 57 3.19 -23.23 -0.51
CA PHE A 57 4.37 -22.64 0.12
C PHE A 57 5.64 -23.31 -0.37
N LEU A 58 6.63 -22.52 -0.73
CA LEU A 58 7.97 -22.96 -1.03
C LEU A 58 8.68 -23.31 0.29
N VAL A 59 9.17 -24.54 0.39
CA VAL A 59 9.93 -25.03 1.54
C VAL A 59 11.40 -25.08 1.14
N GLU A 60 12.26 -24.48 1.91
CA GLU A 60 13.71 -24.58 1.81
C GLU A 60 14.26 -25.30 3.03
N MET A 61 15.11 -26.27 2.80
CA MET A 61 15.83 -26.98 3.86
C MET A 61 17.31 -27.07 3.50
N VAL A 62 18.14 -26.54 4.38
CA VAL A 62 19.60 -26.43 4.21
C VAL A 62 20.29 -27.22 5.30
N ARG A 63 21.24 -28.07 4.93
CA ARG A 63 22.08 -28.78 5.90
C ARG A 63 23.09 -27.83 6.52
N LYS A 64 23.14 -27.73 7.83
CA LYS A 64 23.99 -26.75 8.54
C LYS A 64 25.47 -27.04 8.47
N GLU A 65 25.85 -28.31 8.33
CA GLU A 65 27.25 -28.75 8.30
C GLU A 65 28.02 -28.21 7.09
N ASP A 66 27.40 -28.20 5.89
CA ASP A 66 28.05 -27.82 4.63
C ASP A 66 27.27 -26.77 3.84
N HIS A 67 26.20 -26.22 4.42
CA HIS A 67 25.31 -25.21 3.80
C HIS A 67 24.70 -25.66 2.46
N ARG A 68 24.60 -26.97 2.21
CA ARG A 68 23.97 -27.50 1.00
C ARG A 68 22.46 -27.52 1.10
N MET A 69 21.83 -27.09 0.03
CA MET A 69 20.38 -27.22 -0.15
C MET A 69 20.03 -28.72 -0.16
N ALA A 70 19.26 -29.16 0.84
CA ALA A 70 18.78 -30.51 0.94
C ALA A 70 17.41 -30.68 0.26
N PHE A 71 16.60 -29.63 0.28
CA PHE A 71 15.31 -29.59 -0.40
C PHE A 71 14.94 -28.14 -0.75
N ARG A 72 14.32 -27.98 -1.92
CA ARG A 72 13.63 -26.76 -2.33
C ARG A 72 12.45 -27.16 -3.23
N GLY A 73 11.24 -26.90 -2.78
CA GLY A 73 10.03 -27.25 -3.51
C GLY A 73 8.77 -26.89 -2.75
N SER A 74 7.59 -27.21 -3.31
CA SER A 74 6.33 -26.95 -2.64
C SER A 74 6.16 -27.79 -1.37
N CYS A 75 5.39 -27.30 -0.40
CA CYS A 75 5.04 -28.06 0.80
C CYS A 75 4.29 -29.36 0.43
N THR A 76 3.47 -29.33 -0.62
CA THR A 76 2.83 -30.53 -1.18
C THR A 76 3.88 -31.55 -1.65
N ASP A 77 4.88 -31.15 -2.43
CA ASP A 77 5.95 -32.03 -2.90
C ASP A 77 6.79 -32.57 -1.74
N PHE A 78 7.05 -31.74 -0.74
CA PHE A 78 7.79 -32.15 0.46
C PHE A 78 7.11 -33.31 1.20
N ASN A 79 5.79 -33.26 1.34
CA ASN A 79 5.03 -34.24 2.09
C ASN A 79 4.58 -35.46 1.28
N THR A 80 4.42 -35.34 -0.04
CA THR A 80 3.88 -36.43 -0.88
C THR A 80 4.96 -37.32 -1.46
N LYS A 81 6.16 -36.78 -1.70
CA LYS A 81 7.30 -37.55 -2.22
C LYS A 81 8.09 -38.11 -1.02
N PRO A 82 8.17 -39.42 -0.82
CA PRO A 82 8.95 -40.00 0.27
C PRO A 82 10.42 -39.62 0.07
N GLN A 83 10.92 -38.76 0.94
CA GLN A 83 12.31 -38.31 0.92
C GLN A 83 13.04 -38.85 2.15
N LEU A 84 14.23 -39.39 1.92
CA LEU A 84 15.16 -39.74 2.97
C LEU A 84 16.28 -38.70 2.98
N PHE A 85 16.42 -38.01 4.09
CA PHE A 85 17.48 -37.05 4.31
C PHE A 85 18.61 -37.67 5.12
N LYS A 86 19.85 -37.33 4.84
CA LYS A 86 21.00 -37.79 5.65
C LYS A 86 20.81 -37.38 7.10
N VAL A 87 21.35 -38.14 8.01
CA VAL A 87 21.42 -37.77 9.45
C VAL A 87 22.21 -36.47 9.59
N GLY A 88 21.76 -35.55 10.43
CA GLY A 88 22.41 -34.28 10.67
C GLY A 88 21.47 -33.16 11.08
N GLU A 89 22.04 -31.98 11.20
CA GLU A 89 21.32 -30.76 11.56
C GLU A 89 20.93 -29.96 10.32
N TYR A 90 19.67 -29.49 10.27
CA TYR A 90 19.12 -28.73 9.16
C TYR A 90 18.42 -27.47 9.65
N ALA A 91 18.52 -26.42 8.86
CA ALA A 91 17.65 -25.26 8.95
C ALA A 91 16.51 -25.45 7.93
N ILE A 92 15.27 -25.27 8.36
CA ILE A 92 14.07 -25.38 7.52
C ILE A 92 13.22 -24.11 7.65
N GLN A 93 12.75 -23.60 6.52
CA GLN A 93 11.90 -22.42 6.41
C GLN A 93 10.87 -22.59 5.29
N ALA A 94 9.72 -21.93 5.42
CA ALA A 94 8.70 -21.92 4.38
C ALA A 94 8.27 -20.47 4.09
N PHE A 95 7.94 -20.21 2.83
CA PHE A 95 7.45 -18.89 2.40
C PHE A 95 6.52 -19.00 1.20
N TYR A 96 5.63 -18.00 1.04
CA TYR A 96 4.69 -17.91 -0.06
C TYR A 96 4.53 -16.46 -0.51
N GLY A 97 4.43 -16.27 -1.81
CA GLY A 97 4.37 -14.97 -2.46
C GLY A 97 5.75 -14.37 -2.70
N ASP A 98 5.76 -13.33 -3.50
CA ASP A 98 6.93 -12.49 -3.71
C ASP A 98 6.96 -11.42 -2.60
N ASN A 99 8.15 -10.94 -2.26
CA ASN A 99 8.31 -9.82 -1.32
C ASN A 99 8.80 -8.57 -2.07
N PRO A 100 7.98 -7.97 -2.95
CA PRO A 100 8.36 -6.76 -3.67
C PRO A 100 8.58 -5.61 -2.69
N VAL A 101 9.30 -4.59 -3.14
CA VAL A 101 9.47 -3.36 -2.36
C VAL A 101 8.12 -2.71 -2.08
N LEU A 102 7.23 -2.69 -3.09
CA LEU A 102 5.88 -2.16 -3.04
C LEU A 102 5.04 -2.78 -4.15
N ALA A 103 3.83 -3.26 -3.83
CA ALA A 103 2.85 -3.72 -4.80
C ALA A 103 1.43 -3.68 -4.21
N MET A 104 0.41 -3.64 -5.08
CA MET A 104 -0.98 -3.79 -4.66
C MET A 104 -1.29 -5.27 -4.45
N ASP A 105 -2.06 -5.56 -3.41
CA ASP A 105 -2.60 -6.89 -3.05
C ASP A 105 -1.58 -8.03 -3.11
N ALA A 106 -0.38 -7.80 -2.58
CA ALA A 106 0.75 -8.72 -2.64
C ALA A 106 1.23 -9.17 -1.24
N PRO A 107 0.45 -9.97 -0.51
CA PRO A 107 0.89 -10.51 0.78
C PRO A 107 2.07 -11.46 0.60
N TYR A 108 3.07 -11.33 1.46
CA TYR A 108 4.20 -12.23 1.56
C TYR A 108 4.16 -12.96 2.90
N TYR A 109 4.11 -14.27 2.86
CA TYR A 109 4.12 -15.11 4.07
C TYR A 109 5.47 -15.74 4.25
N VAL A 110 5.92 -15.82 5.50
CA VAL A 110 7.21 -16.43 5.86
C VAL A 110 7.10 -17.11 7.22
N SER A 111 7.75 -18.25 7.38
CA SER A 111 7.92 -18.89 8.67
C SER A 111 9.20 -18.41 9.36
N GLU A 112 9.28 -18.63 10.68
CA GLU A 112 10.56 -18.63 11.37
C GLU A 112 11.45 -19.74 10.77
N GLU A 113 12.77 -19.49 10.69
CA GLU A 113 13.73 -20.55 10.42
C GLU A 113 13.79 -21.48 11.64
N LYS A 114 13.55 -22.77 11.42
CA LYS A 114 13.60 -23.78 12.47
C LYS A 114 14.78 -24.72 12.28
N THR A 115 15.57 -24.88 13.31
CA THR A 115 16.64 -25.89 13.35
C THR A 115 16.06 -27.24 13.79
N ILE A 116 16.36 -28.28 13.03
CA ILE A 116 15.95 -29.67 13.29
C ILE A 116 17.15 -30.62 13.25
N VAL A 117 17.11 -31.66 14.03
CA VAL A 117 18.14 -32.72 14.04
C VAL A 117 17.51 -34.03 13.59
N LEU A 118 17.98 -34.56 12.45
CA LEU A 118 17.49 -35.81 11.93
C LEU A 118 18.32 -36.98 12.43
N GLU A 119 17.64 -38.00 12.96
CA GLU A 119 18.24 -39.24 13.43
C GLU A 119 17.93 -40.40 12.49
N LYS A 120 18.83 -41.37 12.46
CA LYS A 120 18.72 -42.58 11.64
C LYS A 120 17.42 -43.33 11.89
N GLY A 121 16.67 -43.56 10.80
CA GLY A 121 15.45 -44.38 10.81
C GLY A 121 14.26 -43.75 11.52
N LYS A 122 14.36 -42.49 11.97
CA LYS A 122 13.25 -41.78 12.61
C LYS A 122 12.47 -40.94 11.65
N GLU A 123 11.17 -40.87 11.86
CA GLU A 123 10.28 -39.84 11.27
C GLU A 123 10.06 -38.73 12.31
N GLN A 124 10.25 -37.49 11.91
CA GLN A 124 10.07 -36.31 12.74
C GLN A 124 8.94 -35.45 12.21
N GLU A 125 7.99 -35.10 13.05
CA GLU A 125 6.99 -34.09 12.73
C GLU A 125 7.53 -32.70 13.05
N VAL A 126 7.41 -31.80 12.06
CA VAL A 126 7.89 -30.43 12.14
C VAL A 126 6.73 -29.49 11.83
N THR A 127 6.40 -28.61 12.75
CA THR A 127 5.43 -27.54 12.53
C THR A 127 6.17 -26.22 12.36
N LEU A 128 5.91 -25.52 11.26
CA LEU A 128 6.38 -24.16 11.03
C LEU A 128 5.21 -23.19 11.17
N HIS A 129 5.42 -22.11 11.90
CA HIS A 129 4.45 -21.05 12.09
C HIS A 129 4.73 -19.95 11.07
N CYS A 130 3.79 -19.75 10.13
CA CYS A 130 3.89 -18.74 9.10
C CYS A 130 3.21 -17.44 9.53
N THR A 131 3.81 -16.32 9.17
CA THR A 131 3.30 -14.96 9.44
C THR A 131 3.38 -14.14 8.17
N VAL A 132 2.68 -13.00 8.13
CA VAL A 132 2.88 -12.03 7.04
C VAL A 132 4.22 -11.34 7.25
N GLY A 133 5.11 -11.46 6.29
CA GLY A 133 6.49 -10.95 6.37
C GLY A 133 6.66 -9.54 5.82
N ASN A 134 5.66 -9.00 5.12
CA ASN A 134 5.60 -7.59 4.71
C ASN A 134 4.59 -6.82 5.57
N ALA A 135 4.41 -5.54 5.29
CA ALA A 135 3.42 -4.68 5.92
C ALA A 135 2.44 -4.15 4.87
N LEU A 136 1.29 -3.62 5.30
CA LEU A 136 0.31 -3.02 4.40
C LEU A 136 -0.29 -1.76 5.01
N ALA A 137 -0.85 -0.89 4.15
CA ALA A 137 -1.66 0.24 4.57
C ALA A 137 -3.08 0.12 4.00
N SER A 138 -4.05 0.62 4.75
CA SER A 138 -5.41 0.82 4.28
C SER A 138 -5.83 2.27 4.52
N PHE A 139 -6.67 2.82 3.65
CA PHE A 139 -7.08 4.21 3.71
C PHE A 139 -8.60 4.32 3.71
N GLU A 140 -9.10 5.23 4.52
CA GLU A 140 -10.51 5.57 4.62
C GLU A 140 -10.67 7.09 4.64
N PHE A 141 -11.45 7.65 3.73
CA PHE A 141 -11.85 9.05 3.77
C PHE A 141 -13.15 9.17 4.58
N VAL A 142 -13.04 9.72 5.79
CA VAL A 142 -14.16 9.83 6.74
C VAL A 142 -15.26 10.78 6.23
N ASN A 143 -14.88 11.80 5.46
CA ASN A 143 -15.78 12.80 4.90
C ASN A 143 -15.41 13.15 3.46
N ALA A 144 -15.43 12.12 2.60
CA ALA A 144 -15.14 12.24 1.17
C ALA A 144 -15.97 13.32 0.49
N ASP A 145 -17.23 13.53 0.90
CA ASP A 145 -18.14 14.55 0.40
C ASP A 145 -17.59 15.99 0.50
N LYS A 146 -16.76 16.26 1.50
CA LYS A 146 -16.08 17.56 1.63
C LYS A 146 -14.90 17.66 0.66
N LEU A 147 -14.12 16.57 0.54
CA LEU A 147 -12.97 16.52 -0.37
C LEU A 147 -13.41 16.64 -1.83
N GLU A 148 -14.51 15.98 -2.20
CA GLU A 148 -15.11 16.01 -3.54
C GLU A 148 -15.60 17.39 -3.98
N LYS A 149 -15.84 18.31 -3.05
CA LYS A 149 -16.19 19.71 -3.36
C LYS A 149 -14.99 20.54 -3.82
N VAL A 150 -13.78 20.09 -3.56
CA VAL A 150 -12.54 20.83 -3.82
C VAL A 150 -11.57 20.10 -4.73
N LEU A 151 -11.56 18.78 -4.70
CA LEU A 151 -10.70 17.92 -5.52
C LEU A 151 -11.53 16.94 -6.36
N LYS A 152 -11.10 16.73 -7.57
CA LYS A 152 -11.55 15.63 -8.43
C LYS A 152 -10.38 14.70 -8.76
N GLU A 153 -10.71 13.48 -9.18
CA GLU A 153 -9.70 12.47 -9.57
C GLU A 153 -8.62 12.30 -8.48
N TYR A 154 -9.04 12.31 -7.21
CA TYR A 154 -8.10 12.20 -6.11
C TYR A 154 -7.80 10.75 -5.75
N TYR A 155 -6.57 10.54 -5.29
CA TYR A 155 -6.04 9.23 -4.90
C TYR A 155 -4.90 9.39 -3.90
N ILE A 156 -4.52 8.27 -3.27
CA ILE A 156 -3.31 8.20 -2.45
C ILE A 156 -2.19 7.55 -3.26
N GLU A 157 -1.10 8.28 -3.47
CA GLU A 157 0.14 7.69 -3.96
C GLU A 157 0.95 7.20 -2.77
N VAL A 158 1.33 5.92 -2.82
CA VAL A 158 2.24 5.28 -1.87
C VAL A 158 3.60 5.14 -2.54
N ALA A 159 4.66 5.56 -1.86
CA ALA A 159 6.00 5.53 -2.40
C ALA A 159 6.99 4.86 -1.43
N VAL A 160 7.79 3.93 -1.94
CA VAL A 160 8.81 3.19 -1.20
C VAL A 160 10.05 3.01 -2.09
N HIS A 161 11.21 3.54 -1.69
CA HIS A 161 12.49 3.39 -2.42
C HIS A 161 12.39 3.67 -3.93
N GLY A 162 11.56 4.64 -4.33
CA GLY A 162 11.35 5.01 -5.74
C GLY A 162 10.25 4.22 -6.46
N ALA A 163 9.78 3.09 -5.94
CA ALA A 163 8.56 2.44 -6.41
C ALA A 163 7.33 3.24 -5.99
N ARG A 164 6.28 3.23 -6.81
CA ARG A 164 5.04 3.96 -6.56
C ARG A 164 3.84 3.13 -6.98
N VAL A 165 2.77 3.20 -6.18
CA VAL A 165 1.45 2.68 -6.52
C VAL A 165 0.39 3.70 -6.16
N GLU A 166 -0.77 3.63 -6.80
CA GLU A 166 -1.91 4.49 -6.55
C GLU A 166 -3.04 3.69 -5.90
N TRP A 167 -3.53 4.18 -4.79
CA TRP A 167 -4.72 3.66 -4.15
C TRP A 167 -5.88 4.62 -4.37
N HIS A 168 -6.95 4.15 -4.99
CA HIS A 168 -8.14 4.94 -5.28
C HIS A 168 -9.23 4.69 -4.24
N PRO A 169 -10.03 5.69 -3.87
CA PRO A 169 -11.17 5.52 -2.97
C PRO A 169 -12.10 4.40 -3.44
N GLY A 170 -12.47 3.51 -2.51
CA GLY A 170 -13.29 2.34 -2.81
C GLY A 170 -12.53 1.14 -3.39
N SER A 171 -11.21 1.21 -3.57
CA SER A 171 -10.41 0.03 -3.92
C SER A 171 -10.52 -1.03 -2.84
N ALA A 172 -10.74 -2.28 -3.26
CA ALA A 172 -10.66 -3.45 -2.37
C ALA A 172 -9.22 -3.88 -2.11
N GLU A 173 -8.29 -3.49 -2.99
CA GLU A 173 -6.87 -3.83 -2.90
C GLU A 173 -6.14 -2.84 -2.00
N ASN A 174 -5.19 -3.34 -1.22
CA ASN A 174 -4.34 -2.54 -0.36
C ASN A 174 -2.88 -2.56 -0.83
N PRO A 175 -2.12 -1.48 -0.65
CA PRO A 175 -0.70 -1.48 -0.92
C PRO A 175 0.06 -2.26 0.17
N TYR A 176 0.82 -3.25 -0.27
CA TYR A 176 1.79 -4.00 0.54
C TYR A 176 3.19 -3.48 0.27
N PHE A 177 4.01 -3.39 1.29
CA PHE A 177 5.38 -2.93 1.20
C PHE A 177 6.29 -3.74 2.12
N ARG A 178 7.55 -3.88 1.69
CA ARG A 178 8.55 -4.64 2.41
C ARG A 178 8.75 -4.07 3.81
N ALA A 179 8.87 -4.95 4.80
CA ALA A 179 9.30 -4.57 6.15
C ALA A 179 10.67 -3.87 6.12
N ASP A 180 10.99 -3.14 7.17
CA ASP A 180 12.20 -2.33 7.32
C ASP A 180 12.36 -1.21 6.26
N SER A 181 11.27 -0.90 5.53
CA SER A 181 11.24 0.20 4.56
C SER A 181 10.62 1.46 5.16
N SER A 182 11.09 2.61 4.69
CA SER A 182 10.41 3.90 4.88
C SER A 182 9.35 4.07 3.81
N VAL A 183 8.14 4.44 4.21
CA VAL A 183 6.98 4.61 3.32
C VAL A 183 6.49 6.05 3.35
N GLU A 184 6.30 6.62 2.19
CA GLU A 184 5.75 7.97 2.02
C GLU A 184 4.37 7.91 1.40
N PHE A 185 3.47 8.79 1.84
CA PHE A 185 2.12 8.92 1.34
C PHE A 185 1.85 10.32 0.84
N TYR A 186 1.15 10.41 -0.28
CA TYR A 186 0.75 11.66 -0.90
C TYR A 186 -0.72 11.62 -1.29
N LEU A 187 -1.51 12.56 -0.79
CA LEU A 187 -2.82 12.83 -1.37
C LEU A 187 -2.62 13.62 -2.66
N LYS A 188 -3.08 13.09 -3.75
CA LYS A 188 -3.01 13.71 -5.08
C LYS A 188 -4.40 13.86 -5.68
N GLY A 189 -4.55 14.77 -6.62
CA GLY A 189 -5.80 15.03 -7.30
C GLY A 189 -5.72 16.27 -8.17
N ILE A 190 -6.86 16.75 -8.60
CA ILE A 190 -7.00 17.95 -9.44
C ILE A 190 -7.93 18.93 -8.74
N TRP A 191 -7.52 20.18 -8.58
CA TRP A 191 -8.38 21.24 -8.07
C TRP A 191 -9.59 21.47 -8.97
N MET A 192 -10.80 21.45 -8.40
CA MET A 192 -12.03 21.68 -9.15
C MET A 192 -12.11 23.08 -9.73
N GLU A 193 -11.60 24.07 -9.02
CA GLU A 193 -11.71 25.49 -9.39
C GLU A 193 -10.91 25.87 -10.65
N ASN A 194 -9.67 25.37 -10.74
CA ASN A 194 -8.72 25.84 -11.76
C ASN A 194 -8.07 24.71 -12.58
N ASN A 195 -8.48 23.47 -12.35
CA ASN A 195 -7.92 22.26 -12.96
C ASN A 195 -6.40 22.07 -12.78
N LEU A 196 -5.82 22.68 -11.76
CA LEU A 196 -4.40 22.49 -11.46
C LEU A 196 -4.17 21.21 -10.64
N PRO A 197 -3.03 20.54 -10.86
CA PRO A 197 -2.69 19.36 -10.07
C PRO A 197 -2.48 19.73 -8.60
N TYR A 198 -2.93 18.86 -7.73
CA TYR A 198 -2.74 18.92 -6.30
C TYR A 198 -1.88 17.73 -5.83
N ALA A 199 -0.92 17.99 -4.96
CA ALA A 199 -0.13 16.97 -4.31
C ALA A 199 0.25 17.41 -2.89
N ARG A 200 -0.10 16.62 -1.91
CA ARG A 200 0.22 16.86 -0.50
C ARG A 200 0.80 15.60 0.13
N LYS A 201 2.04 15.70 0.61
CA LYS A 201 2.61 14.67 1.49
C LYS A 201 1.96 14.75 2.87
N PHE A 202 1.64 13.59 3.43
CA PHE A 202 1.18 13.48 4.81
C PHE A 202 2.02 12.46 5.58
N ALA A 203 1.66 12.18 6.83
CA ALA A 203 2.46 11.33 7.70
C ALA A 203 2.73 9.96 7.10
N GLY A 204 3.99 9.67 6.87
CA GLY A 204 4.48 8.38 6.40
C GLY A 204 4.87 7.44 7.53
N ILE A 205 5.42 6.31 7.16
CA ILE A 205 5.96 5.30 8.08
C ILE A 205 7.49 5.39 8.00
N ALA A 206 8.13 5.69 9.12
CA ALA A 206 9.59 5.80 9.15
C ALA A 206 10.27 4.45 8.95
N LEU A 207 9.71 3.40 9.56
CA LEU A 207 10.17 2.02 9.47
C LEU A 207 8.96 1.10 9.54
N ALA A 208 8.67 0.41 8.44
CA ALA A 208 7.57 -0.54 8.35
C ALA A 208 7.91 -1.83 9.11
N GLU A 209 6.98 -2.31 9.92
CA GLU A 209 7.16 -3.55 10.69
C GLU A 209 6.42 -4.71 9.99
N ALA A 210 7.05 -5.88 9.90
CA ALA A 210 6.44 -7.09 9.34
C ALA A 210 5.13 -7.45 10.05
N GLY A 211 4.12 -7.85 9.30
CA GLY A 211 2.81 -8.26 9.81
C GLY A 211 1.95 -7.11 10.34
N LYS A 212 2.31 -5.86 10.10
CA LYS A 212 1.54 -4.70 10.55
C LYS A 212 0.60 -4.19 9.47
N LEU A 213 -0.64 -3.90 9.88
CA LEU A 213 -1.59 -3.11 9.11
C LEU A 213 -1.61 -1.68 9.66
N TYR A 214 -1.31 -0.72 8.81
CA TYR A 214 -1.39 0.71 9.09
C TYR A 214 -2.72 1.25 8.53
N ARG A 215 -3.66 1.59 9.39
CA ARG A 215 -4.95 2.18 8.99
C ARG A 215 -4.88 3.68 9.07
N TYR A 216 -5.16 4.34 7.95
CA TYR A 216 -5.21 5.79 7.81
C TYR A 216 -6.66 6.23 7.66
N GLN A 217 -7.19 6.89 8.67
CA GLN A 217 -8.45 7.60 8.59
C GLN A 217 -8.16 9.06 8.24
N LEU A 218 -8.57 9.46 7.05
CA LEU A 218 -8.32 10.77 6.48
C LEU A 218 -9.58 11.62 6.66
N ASN A 219 -9.52 12.60 7.55
CA ASN A 219 -10.60 13.53 7.81
C ASN A 219 -10.23 14.89 7.23
N PHE A 220 -10.99 15.33 6.23
CA PHE A 220 -10.78 16.62 5.58
C PHE A 220 -11.70 17.66 6.19
N ASP A 221 -11.17 18.54 7.02
CA ASP A 221 -11.93 19.61 7.65
C ASP A 221 -11.57 20.97 7.03
N ILE A 222 -12.58 21.63 6.49
CA ILE A 222 -12.52 22.97 5.90
C ILE A 222 -13.15 24.04 6.82
N SER A 223 -13.70 23.65 7.96
CA SER A 223 -14.48 24.54 8.82
C SER A 223 -13.63 25.48 9.70
N ASN A 224 -12.36 25.18 9.90
CA ASN A 224 -11.49 26.00 10.73
C ASN A 224 -10.82 27.13 9.94
N MET A 225 -10.93 28.34 10.45
CA MET A 225 -10.40 29.59 9.85
C MET A 225 -8.88 29.61 9.64
N THR A 226 -8.14 28.64 10.15
CA THR A 226 -6.68 28.56 10.07
C THR A 226 -6.15 27.67 8.94
N GLY A 227 -7.00 27.01 8.18
CA GLY A 227 -6.62 26.10 7.09
C GLY A 227 -7.49 24.86 7.04
N ALA A 228 -7.51 24.16 5.92
CA ALA A 228 -8.06 22.82 5.90
C ALA A 228 -7.16 21.92 6.75
N ILE A 229 -7.73 21.25 7.74
CA ILE A 229 -7.03 20.29 8.58
C ILE A 229 -7.26 18.91 7.94
N LEU A 230 -6.19 18.28 7.52
CA LEU A 230 -6.19 16.85 7.25
C LEU A 230 -5.87 16.17 8.57
N ASP A 231 -6.91 15.77 9.30
CA ASP A 231 -6.76 14.97 10.51
C ASP A 231 -6.56 13.50 10.08
N ILE A 232 -5.40 12.97 10.39
CA ILE A 232 -5.03 11.61 10.02
C ILE A 232 -4.97 10.79 11.31
N HIS A 233 -5.93 9.91 11.47
CA HIS A 233 -5.90 8.90 12.50
C HIS A 233 -5.25 7.63 11.95
N VAL A 234 -4.10 7.25 12.50
CA VAL A 234 -3.45 5.97 12.20
C VAL A 234 -3.79 5.01 13.33
N ASP A 235 -4.69 4.08 13.05
CA ASP A 235 -4.92 2.95 13.94
C ASP A 235 -3.97 1.82 13.51
N SER A 236 -2.83 1.74 14.19
CA SER A 236 -2.08 0.50 14.24
C SER A 236 -2.49 -0.19 15.53
N GLU A 237 -2.75 -1.47 15.56
CA GLU A 237 -3.04 -2.19 16.81
C GLU A 237 -1.95 -1.99 17.89
N VAL A 238 -0.95 -1.16 17.63
CA VAL A 238 0.19 -0.90 18.53
C VAL A 238 0.59 0.58 18.62
N LYS A 239 0.17 1.47 17.71
CA LYS A 239 0.50 2.90 17.83
C LYS A 239 -0.54 3.78 17.13
N ASN A 240 -1.32 4.48 17.93
CA ASN A 240 -2.09 5.64 17.45
C ASN A 240 -1.11 6.79 17.17
N VAL A 241 -0.93 7.13 15.90
CA VAL A 241 -0.23 8.35 15.51
C VAL A 241 -1.27 9.33 14.99
N THR A 242 -1.69 10.26 15.82
CA THR A 242 -2.52 11.39 15.40
C THR A 242 -1.60 12.43 14.76
N VAL A 243 -1.77 12.69 13.48
CA VAL A 243 -1.04 13.74 12.78
C VAL A 243 -2.04 14.79 12.34
N ASN A 244 -1.99 15.95 13.01
CA ASN A 244 -2.74 17.13 12.60
C ASN A 244 -1.89 17.96 11.65
N GLU A 245 -2.19 17.92 10.36
CA GLU A 245 -1.57 18.80 9.37
C GLU A 245 -2.56 19.87 8.92
N THR A 246 -2.14 21.13 9.04
CA THR A 246 -2.93 22.29 8.60
C THR A 246 -2.54 22.65 7.17
N LEU A 247 -3.49 22.64 6.23
CA LEU A 247 -3.25 23.15 4.89
C LEU A 247 -3.07 24.67 4.92
N PRO A 248 -2.01 25.21 4.29
CA PRO A 248 -1.81 26.65 4.22
C PRO A 248 -3.02 27.35 3.57
N PRO A 249 -3.45 28.53 4.06
CA PRO A 249 -4.55 29.30 3.50
C PRO A 249 -4.41 29.57 1.98
N ALA A 250 -3.18 29.77 1.52
CA ALA A 250 -2.86 30.03 0.11
C ALA A 250 -3.19 28.86 -0.84
N TRP A 251 -3.47 27.67 -0.31
CA TRP A 251 -3.76 26.46 -1.10
C TRP A 251 -5.26 26.19 -1.21
N LEU A 252 -6.08 26.97 -0.52
CA LEU A 252 -7.53 26.89 -0.67
C LEU A 252 -7.97 27.74 -1.87
N PRO A 253 -9.03 27.30 -2.60
CA PRO A 253 -9.66 28.13 -3.61
C PRO A 253 -10.00 29.49 -3.07
N LYS A 254 -9.72 30.53 -3.87
CA LYS A 254 -10.10 31.90 -3.50
C LYS A 254 -11.63 32.00 -3.42
N PRO A 255 -12.17 32.80 -2.51
CA PRO A 255 -13.59 33.09 -2.51
C PRO A 255 -14.02 33.63 -3.88
N LYS A 256 -15.14 33.14 -4.39
CA LYS A 256 -15.75 33.60 -5.61
C LYS A 256 -16.94 34.45 -5.28
N ILE A 257 -16.99 35.65 -5.87
CA ILE A 257 -18.12 36.57 -5.78
C ILE A 257 -18.81 36.58 -7.14
N THR A 258 -20.12 36.37 -7.16
CA THR A 258 -20.94 36.45 -8.39
C THR A 258 -22.13 37.31 -8.11
N ALA A 259 -22.45 38.19 -9.07
CA ALA A 259 -23.64 39.01 -9.04
C ALA A 259 -24.72 38.42 -9.98
N GLU A 260 -25.98 38.52 -9.62
CA GLU A 260 -27.09 38.06 -10.46
C GLU A 260 -27.70 39.28 -11.19
N GLY A 261 -27.64 39.24 -12.52
CA GLY A 261 -28.26 40.25 -13.37
C GLY A 261 -27.45 41.51 -13.59
N PHE A 262 -26.20 41.59 -13.09
CA PHE A 262 -25.27 42.68 -13.34
C PHE A 262 -23.82 42.20 -13.23
N ASP A 263 -22.92 42.86 -13.98
CA ASP A 263 -21.48 42.63 -13.98
C ASP A 263 -20.75 43.93 -14.43
N GLU A 264 -19.47 43.83 -14.79
CA GLU A 264 -18.69 44.98 -15.28
C GLU A 264 -19.22 45.55 -16.60
N GLU A 265 -19.88 44.72 -17.43
CA GLU A 265 -20.43 45.11 -18.75
C GLU A 265 -21.93 45.45 -18.65
N ASN A 266 -22.66 44.79 -17.72
CA ASN A 266 -24.10 44.94 -17.55
C ASN A 266 -24.40 45.60 -16.21
N LEU A 267 -24.65 46.89 -16.23
CA LEU A 267 -24.95 47.68 -15.04
C LEU A 267 -26.29 47.27 -14.43
N LEU A 268 -26.38 47.31 -13.10
CA LEU A 268 -27.64 47.19 -12.41
C LEU A 268 -28.55 48.38 -12.77
N VAL A 269 -29.65 48.09 -13.46
CA VAL A 269 -30.64 49.11 -13.82
C VAL A 269 -31.69 49.19 -12.71
N TYR A 270 -31.79 50.37 -12.11
CA TYR A 270 -32.81 50.68 -11.12
C TYR A 270 -33.95 51.45 -11.79
N PRO A 271 -35.16 50.93 -11.90
CA PRO A 271 -36.30 51.65 -12.48
C PRO A 271 -36.74 52.80 -11.58
N GLU A 272 -36.81 54.01 -12.13
CA GLU A 272 -37.26 55.21 -11.39
C GLU A 272 -38.66 55.10 -10.77
N THR A 273 -39.46 54.18 -11.29
CA THR A 273 -40.86 53.94 -10.82
C THR A 273 -40.96 52.81 -9.78
N ALA A 274 -39.84 52.19 -9.39
CA ALA A 274 -39.87 51.08 -8.41
C ALA A 274 -39.62 51.60 -7.02
N ASP A 275 -40.46 51.18 -6.06
CA ASP A 275 -40.30 51.52 -4.63
C ASP A 275 -39.08 50.81 -4.02
N ALA A 276 -38.59 49.70 -4.60
CA ALA A 276 -37.40 48.98 -4.22
C ALA A 276 -36.87 48.15 -5.35
N ALA A 277 -35.55 47.98 -5.43
CA ALA A 277 -34.88 46.99 -6.27
C ALA A 277 -33.97 46.11 -5.41
N THR A 278 -33.84 44.85 -5.81
CA THR A 278 -33.00 43.85 -5.10
C THR A 278 -31.82 43.51 -5.97
N ALA A 279 -30.61 43.71 -5.49
CA ALA A 279 -29.39 43.18 -6.06
C ALA A 279 -28.96 41.93 -5.30
N ILE A 280 -28.68 40.85 -6.01
CA ILE A 280 -28.24 39.59 -5.40
C ILE A 280 -26.78 39.40 -5.72
N ILE A 281 -25.97 39.33 -4.65
CA ILE A 281 -24.56 38.99 -4.74
C ILE A 281 -24.36 37.68 -3.99
N ARG A 282 -23.80 36.67 -4.68
CA ARG A 282 -23.54 35.37 -4.11
C ARG A 282 -22.05 35.24 -3.80
N PHE A 283 -21.76 34.75 -2.60
CA PHE A 283 -20.41 34.44 -2.15
C PHE A 283 -20.27 32.92 -2.08
N ALA A 284 -19.28 32.39 -2.78
CA ALA A 284 -18.88 30.98 -2.66
C ALA A 284 -17.46 30.96 -2.09
N ALA A 285 -17.32 30.43 -0.89
CA ALA A 285 -16.03 30.27 -0.22
C ALA A 285 -15.95 28.90 0.43
N VAL A 286 -14.76 28.32 0.46
CA VAL A 286 -14.48 27.04 1.13
C VAL A 286 -14.50 27.22 2.65
N ARG A 287 -14.30 28.45 3.12
CA ARG A 287 -14.34 28.87 4.54
C ARG A 287 -15.51 29.80 4.80
N PRO A 288 -15.98 29.89 6.07
CA PRO A 288 -16.90 30.93 6.43
C PRO A 288 -16.35 32.31 6.08
N VAL A 289 -17.21 33.13 5.46
CA VAL A 289 -16.90 34.54 5.22
C VAL A 289 -16.99 35.28 6.54
N GLN A 290 -15.91 35.93 6.95
CA GLN A 290 -15.85 36.65 8.22
C GLN A 290 -16.49 38.03 8.12
N ASP A 291 -16.12 38.76 7.07
CA ASP A 291 -16.59 40.11 6.82
C ASP A 291 -16.86 40.30 5.33
N VAL A 292 -17.87 41.08 5.02
CA VAL A 292 -18.20 41.55 3.68
C VAL A 292 -18.28 43.05 3.73
N GLU A 293 -17.41 43.72 3.00
CA GLU A 293 -17.48 45.14 2.80
C GLU A 293 -18.10 45.47 1.46
N LEU A 294 -19.21 46.18 1.45
CA LEU A 294 -19.91 46.61 0.26
C LEU A 294 -19.76 48.14 0.11
N THR A 295 -19.08 48.57 -0.93
CA THR A 295 -18.96 49.98 -1.27
C THR A 295 -19.83 50.33 -2.46
N LEU A 296 -20.81 51.20 -2.24
CA LEU A 296 -21.66 51.76 -3.29
C LEU A 296 -21.04 53.07 -3.81
N ASN A 297 -20.76 53.08 -5.12
CA ASN A 297 -20.26 54.28 -5.85
C ASN A 297 -21.20 54.61 -6.97
N PHE A 298 -21.82 55.79 -6.93
CA PHE A 298 -22.67 56.30 -7.97
C PHE A 298 -21.83 57.17 -8.91
N SER A 299 -21.93 56.89 -10.20
CA SER A 299 -21.23 57.66 -11.25
C SER A 299 -21.88 59.05 -11.51
N ASP A 300 -23.17 59.21 -11.18
CA ASP A 300 -23.84 60.51 -11.28
C ASP A 300 -23.40 61.40 -10.14
N PRO A 301 -22.82 62.59 -10.40
CA PRO A 301 -22.42 63.56 -9.36
C PRO A 301 -23.54 63.95 -8.41
N LYS A 302 -24.79 63.96 -8.88
CA LYS A 302 -25.95 64.30 -8.05
C LYS A 302 -26.26 63.22 -7.01
N LEU A 303 -25.86 61.96 -7.26
CA LEU A 303 -26.07 60.84 -6.40
C LEU A 303 -24.81 60.52 -5.54
N SER A 304 -23.72 61.23 -5.76
CA SER A 304 -22.45 60.96 -5.07
C SER A 304 -22.56 61.08 -3.50
N VAL A 305 -23.55 61.81 -3.04
CA VAL A 305 -23.84 61.94 -1.61
C VAL A 305 -24.36 60.62 -1.00
N LEU A 306 -24.79 59.67 -1.82
CA LEU A 306 -25.26 58.35 -1.43
C LEU A 306 -24.14 57.30 -1.41
N ASN A 307 -22.91 57.68 -1.84
CA ASN A 307 -21.77 56.79 -1.75
C ASN A 307 -21.53 56.42 -0.32
N LYS A 308 -21.51 55.10 -0.05
CA LYS A 308 -21.39 54.57 1.32
C LYS A 308 -20.76 53.17 1.29
N THR A 309 -19.97 52.91 2.30
CA THR A 309 -19.46 51.59 2.63
C THR A 309 -20.28 50.97 3.74
N TYR A 310 -20.68 49.74 3.61
CA TYR A 310 -21.48 48.94 4.53
C TYR A 310 -20.69 47.76 5.07
#